data_f0e8d8ad280372cba1d26fa528ff6bce
#
_entry.id   f0e8d8ad280372cba1d26fa528ff6bce
#
_cell.length_a   1.000
_cell.length_b   1.000
_cell.length_c   1.000
_cell.angle_alpha   90.00
_cell.angle_beta   90.00
_cell.angle_gamma   90.00
#
_symmetry.space_group_name_H-M   'P 1'
#
loop_
_entity.id
_entity.type
_entity.pdbx_description
1 polymer ?
#
loop_
_entity_poly.entity_id
_entity_poly.type
_entity_poly.pdbx_seq_one_letter_code
_entity_poly.pdbx_strand_id
1 'polypeptide(L)'
;NQYLERDVFIGNALVDMYAKCGFLEKAEELFPNLPDRDIVSWNALISGYAEHGHGERAISCLDRMTDDGISPDAVTLVCGLKACGSIRNIPKGEEIHSDAMRKGFLETDAYIGSTLIYMYIRCGLLTTALYVFETVPYINIVTWNVLITGYLENGYNEEVLSCIGWMKAKGIYPDSVTFVCSLKACRSLGDL
;
A
#
# COMPACT_ATOMS: atom_id res chain seq x y z
N ASN A 1 -19.82 -27.98 11.30
CA ASN A 1 -18.93 -27.15 10.49
C ASN A 1 -17.90 -27.92 9.63
N GLN A 2 -17.82 -29.24 9.72
CA GLN A 2 -16.86 -30.07 8.96
C GLN A 2 -16.99 -29.96 7.42
N TYR A 3 -18.12 -29.50 6.89
CA TYR A 3 -18.32 -29.33 5.44
C TYR A 3 -17.75 -28.03 4.90
N LEU A 4 -17.62 -26.99 5.73
CA LEU A 4 -17.11 -25.66 5.34
C LEU A 4 -15.59 -25.64 5.22
N GLU A 5 -14.91 -26.53 5.96
CA GLU A 5 -13.43 -26.64 5.97
C GLU A 5 -12.89 -27.50 4.82
N ARG A 6 -13.77 -28.23 4.09
CA ARG A 6 -13.38 -29.08 2.97
C ARG A 6 -13.44 -28.41 1.61
N ASP A 7 -14.09 -27.27 1.50
CA ASP A 7 -14.19 -26.51 0.27
C ASP A 7 -13.27 -25.29 0.37
N VAL A 8 -12.18 -25.30 -0.39
CA VAL A 8 -11.17 -24.22 -0.43
C VAL A 8 -11.82 -22.87 -0.71
N PHE A 9 -12.80 -22.84 -1.62
CA PHE A 9 -13.49 -21.60 -1.98
C PHE A 9 -14.28 -21.00 -0.82
N ILE A 10 -15.02 -21.84 -0.09
CA ILE A 10 -15.78 -21.41 1.10
C ILE A 10 -14.82 -21.00 2.22
N GLY A 11 -13.74 -21.77 2.41
CA GLY A 11 -12.71 -21.46 3.40
C GLY A 11 -12.05 -20.12 3.15
N ASN A 12 -11.62 -19.85 1.92
CA ASN A 12 -11.03 -18.57 1.52
C ASN A 12 -12.02 -17.40 1.70
N ALA A 13 -13.29 -17.58 1.33
CA ALA A 13 -14.33 -16.56 1.52
C ALA A 13 -14.60 -16.26 3.00
N LEU A 14 -14.53 -17.25 3.88
CA LEU A 14 -14.68 -17.04 5.33
C LEU A 14 -13.49 -16.31 5.92
N VAL A 15 -12.26 -16.68 5.54
CA VAL A 15 -11.04 -15.96 5.97
C VAL A 15 -11.10 -14.50 5.52
N ASP A 16 -11.44 -14.24 4.25
CA ASP A 16 -11.57 -12.89 3.70
C ASP A 16 -12.66 -12.08 4.43
N MET A 17 -13.83 -12.68 4.66
CA MET A 17 -14.92 -12.05 5.39
C MET A 17 -14.49 -11.67 6.82
N TYR A 18 -13.90 -12.62 7.58
CA TYR A 18 -13.46 -12.33 8.95
C TYR A 18 -12.34 -11.29 8.97
N ALA A 19 -11.39 -11.37 8.06
CA ALA A 19 -10.29 -10.43 7.94
C ALA A 19 -10.81 -9.01 7.66
N LYS A 20 -11.70 -8.83 6.68
CA LYS A 20 -12.32 -7.54 6.34
C LYS A 20 -13.20 -6.96 7.46
N CYS A 21 -13.87 -7.82 8.23
CA CYS A 21 -14.65 -7.39 9.38
C CYS A 21 -13.82 -7.08 10.64
N GLY A 22 -12.50 -7.25 10.59
CA GLY A 22 -11.59 -7.02 11.72
C GLY A 22 -11.57 -8.15 12.76
N PHE A 23 -12.23 -9.28 12.50
CA PHE A 23 -12.17 -10.48 13.35
C PHE A 23 -10.92 -11.30 13.03
N LEU A 24 -9.75 -10.68 13.20
CA LEU A 24 -8.46 -11.21 12.73
C LEU A 24 -8.08 -12.52 13.44
N GLU A 25 -8.42 -12.66 14.72
CA GLU A 25 -8.19 -13.91 15.48
C GLU A 25 -8.96 -15.08 14.86
N LYS A 26 -10.21 -14.84 14.44
CA LYS A 26 -11.01 -15.89 13.79
C LYS A 26 -10.49 -16.25 12.39
N ALA A 27 -10.02 -15.25 11.64
CA ALA A 27 -9.38 -15.50 10.37
C ALA A 27 -8.11 -16.34 10.55
N GLU A 28 -7.29 -16.02 11.56
CA GLU A 28 -6.07 -16.75 11.88
C GLU A 28 -6.32 -18.18 12.38
N GLU A 29 -7.39 -18.40 13.15
CA GLU A 29 -7.81 -19.75 13.60
C GLU A 29 -8.30 -20.64 12.44
N LEU A 30 -8.96 -20.06 11.45
CA LEU A 30 -9.45 -20.80 10.29
C LEU A 30 -8.35 -21.11 9.27
N PHE A 31 -7.40 -20.20 9.09
CA PHE A 31 -6.40 -20.27 8.04
C PHE A 31 -5.57 -21.57 8.04
N PRO A 32 -5.08 -22.13 9.18
CA PRO A 32 -4.36 -23.39 9.20
C PRO A 32 -5.22 -24.61 8.83
N ASN A 33 -6.54 -24.50 8.96
CA ASN A 33 -7.49 -25.57 8.70
C ASN A 33 -7.95 -25.60 7.24
N LEU A 34 -7.50 -24.67 6.40
CA LEU A 34 -7.77 -24.67 4.97
C LEU A 34 -7.11 -25.90 4.35
N PRO A 35 -7.82 -26.65 3.48
CA PRO A 35 -7.28 -27.85 2.82
C PRO A 35 -6.12 -27.50 1.87
N ASP A 36 -6.15 -26.33 1.30
CA ASP A 36 -5.08 -25.76 0.47
C ASP A 36 -4.96 -24.27 0.74
N ARG A 37 -3.74 -23.79 1.00
CA ARG A 37 -3.44 -22.37 1.24
C ARG A 37 -2.85 -21.80 -0.03
N ASP A 38 -3.71 -21.19 -0.83
CA ASP A 38 -3.36 -20.53 -2.08
C ASP A 38 -3.07 -19.04 -1.89
N ILE A 39 -2.71 -18.37 -2.98
CA ILE A 39 -2.46 -16.93 -2.99
C ILE A 39 -3.65 -16.10 -2.52
N VAL A 40 -4.89 -16.57 -2.77
CA VAL A 40 -6.11 -15.87 -2.38
C VAL A 40 -6.29 -15.87 -0.87
N SER A 41 -6.08 -17.03 -0.23
CA SER A 41 -6.17 -17.17 1.22
C SER A 41 -5.09 -16.36 1.94
N TRP A 42 -3.86 -16.35 1.42
CA TRP A 42 -2.78 -15.51 1.96
C TRP A 42 -3.08 -14.02 1.79
N ASN A 43 -3.52 -13.59 0.61
CA ASN A 43 -3.88 -12.19 0.36
C ASN A 43 -5.02 -11.72 1.26
N ALA A 44 -6.01 -12.56 1.53
CA ALA A 44 -7.11 -12.23 2.46
C ALA A 44 -6.57 -11.95 3.87
N LEU A 45 -5.66 -12.78 4.37
CA LEU A 45 -5.10 -12.60 5.72
C LEU A 45 -4.15 -11.40 5.78
N ILE A 46 -3.24 -11.25 4.80
CA ILE A 46 -2.28 -10.14 4.74
C ILE A 46 -3.00 -8.79 4.61
N SER A 47 -4.02 -8.70 3.72
CA SER A 47 -4.79 -7.47 3.56
C SER A 47 -5.56 -7.11 4.83
N GLY A 48 -6.18 -8.10 5.47
CA GLY A 48 -6.88 -7.89 6.73
C GLY A 48 -5.97 -7.32 7.82
N TYR A 49 -4.78 -7.87 8.02
CA TYR A 49 -3.82 -7.31 8.97
C TYR A 49 -3.35 -5.91 8.59
N ALA A 50 -3.05 -5.67 7.31
CA ALA A 50 -2.58 -4.36 6.84
C ALA A 50 -3.66 -3.27 7.00
N GLU A 51 -4.92 -3.57 6.68
CA GLU A 51 -6.03 -2.63 6.76
C GLU A 51 -6.43 -2.27 8.20
N HIS A 52 -6.26 -3.22 9.13
CA HIS A 52 -6.56 -3.00 10.55
C HIS A 52 -5.35 -2.55 11.38
N GLY A 53 -4.24 -2.14 10.72
CA GLY A 53 -3.08 -1.55 11.39
C GLY A 53 -2.13 -2.53 12.07
N HIS A 54 -2.28 -3.82 11.81
CA HIS A 54 -1.39 -4.87 12.32
C HIS A 54 -0.22 -5.15 11.36
N GLY A 55 0.56 -4.12 11.02
CA GLY A 55 1.60 -4.17 10.00
C GLY A 55 2.66 -5.26 10.23
N GLU A 56 3.10 -5.49 11.47
CA GLU A 56 4.06 -6.56 11.79
C GLU A 56 3.50 -7.95 11.46
N ARG A 57 2.21 -8.20 11.78
CA ARG A 57 1.57 -9.47 11.44
C ARG A 57 1.39 -9.64 9.94
N ALA A 58 1.03 -8.55 9.23
CA ALA A 58 0.93 -8.58 7.77
C ALA A 58 2.27 -8.98 7.13
N ILE A 59 3.38 -8.41 7.59
CA ILE A 59 4.73 -8.75 7.11
C ILE A 59 5.10 -10.19 7.47
N SER A 60 4.84 -10.63 8.70
CA SER A 60 5.09 -12.02 9.09
C SER A 60 4.29 -13.02 8.23
N CYS A 61 3.05 -12.68 7.85
CA CYS A 61 2.26 -13.50 6.93
C CYS A 61 2.86 -13.51 5.52
N LEU A 62 3.38 -12.38 5.03
CA LEU A 62 4.07 -12.29 3.75
C LEU A 62 5.32 -13.19 3.72
N ASP A 63 6.13 -13.17 4.79
CA ASP A 63 7.32 -14.01 4.89
C ASP A 63 6.93 -15.50 4.89
N ARG A 64 5.94 -15.88 5.70
CA ARG A 64 5.43 -17.26 5.73
C ARG A 64 4.87 -17.73 4.39
N MET A 65 4.17 -16.86 3.66
CA MET A 65 3.68 -17.14 2.30
C MET A 65 4.83 -17.51 1.36
N THR A 66 5.93 -16.75 1.43
CA THR A 66 7.13 -17.02 0.62
C THR A 66 7.86 -18.30 1.06
N ASP A 67 7.92 -18.57 2.36
CA ASP A 67 8.48 -19.80 2.92
C ASP A 67 7.66 -21.04 2.50
N ASP A 68 6.34 -20.92 2.39
CA ASP A 68 5.43 -21.95 1.83
C ASP A 68 5.59 -22.10 0.29
N GLY A 69 6.49 -21.34 -0.34
CA GLY A 69 6.78 -21.41 -1.78
C GLY A 69 5.77 -20.68 -2.67
N ILE A 70 4.88 -19.87 -2.08
CA ILE A 70 3.88 -19.09 -2.83
C ILE A 70 4.45 -17.73 -3.16
N SER A 71 4.54 -17.42 -4.47
CA SER A 71 5.10 -16.15 -4.94
C SER A 71 4.09 -15.01 -4.76
N PRO A 72 4.48 -13.89 -4.10
CA PRO A 72 3.64 -12.71 -3.99
C PRO A 72 3.22 -12.14 -5.35
N ASP A 73 1.95 -11.76 -5.47
CA ASP A 73 1.39 -11.01 -6.60
C ASP A 73 1.31 -9.50 -6.31
N ALA A 74 0.71 -8.75 -7.25
CA ALA A 74 0.54 -7.31 -7.11
C ALA A 74 -0.25 -6.93 -5.83
N VAL A 75 -1.29 -7.69 -5.50
CA VAL A 75 -2.12 -7.46 -4.29
C VAL A 75 -1.29 -7.67 -3.04
N THR A 76 -0.54 -8.77 -2.98
CA THR A 76 0.34 -9.09 -1.86
C THR A 76 1.36 -7.98 -1.63
N LEU A 77 2.04 -7.51 -2.72
CA LEU A 77 3.07 -6.47 -2.62
C LEU A 77 2.47 -5.14 -2.15
N VAL A 78 1.29 -4.76 -2.63
CA VAL A 78 0.59 -3.55 -2.18
C VAL A 78 0.27 -3.61 -0.68
N CYS A 79 -0.27 -4.73 -0.20
CA CYS A 79 -0.56 -4.91 1.23
C CYS A 79 0.71 -4.89 2.08
N GLY A 80 1.78 -5.54 1.62
CA GLY A 80 3.09 -5.50 2.24
C GLY A 80 3.68 -4.10 2.33
N LEU A 81 3.62 -3.31 1.25
CA LEU A 81 4.07 -1.92 1.24
C LEU A 81 3.27 -1.03 2.19
N LYS A 82 1.94 -1.17 2.23
CA LYS A 82 1.10 -0.45 3.20
C LYS A 82 1.48 -0.81 4.64
N ALA A 83 1.70 -2.10 4.90
CA ALA A 83 2.16 -2.57 6.21
C ALA A 83 3.52 -1.96 6.58
N CYS A 84 4.50 -1.99 5.66
CA CYS A 84 5.82 -1.38 5.86
C CYS A 84 5.72 0.11 6.18
N GLY A 85 4.89 0.85 5.44
CA GLY A 85 4.65 2.28 5.69
C GLY A 85 4.03 2.54 7.07
N SER A 86 3.12 1.68 7.53
CA SER A 86 2.44 1.84 8.83
C SER A 86 3.36 1.66 10.02
N ILE A 87 4.32 0.73 9.94
CA ILE A 87 5.30 0.43 11.00
C ILE A 87 6.70 0.99 10.73
N ARG A 88 6.85 1.73 9.62
CA ARG A 88 8.13 2.32 9.16
C ARG A 88 9.25 1.31 8.99
N ASN A 89 8.92 0.12 8.49
CA ASN A 89 9.90 -0.93 8.20
C ASN A 89 10.56 -0.70 6.83
N ILE A 90 11.62 0.11 6.82
CA ILE A 90 12.36 0.47 5.60
C ILE A 90 12.99 -0.77 4.94
N PRO A 91 13.74 -1.64 5.65
CA PRO A 91 14.40 -2.77 5.00
C PRO A 91 13.44 -3.69 4.25
N LYS A 92 12.29 -4.00 4.84
CA LYS A 92 11.27 -4.84 4.18
C LYS A 92 10.59 -4.10 3.03
N GLY A 93 10.38 -2.79 3.16
CA GLY A 93 9.86 -1.96 2.07
C GLY A 93 10.78 -1.94 0.84
N GLU A 94 12.09 -1.86 1.04
CA GLU A 94 13.11 -1.91 -0.02
C GLU A 94 13.19 -3.31 -0.68
N GLU A 95 13.05 -4.37 0.12
CA GLU A 95 12.96 -5.75 -0.39
C GLU A 95 11.75 -5.90 -1.33
N ILE A 96 10.56 -5.44 -0.88
CA ILE A 96 9.32 -5.49 -1.68
C ILE A 96 9.47 -4.62 -2.94
N HIS A 97 10.09 -3.43 -2.84
CA HIS A 97 10.36 -2.57 -4.00
C HIS A 97 11.23 -3.30 -5.04
N SER A 98 12.30 -3.94 -4.59
CA SER A 98 13.20 -4.71 -5.46
C SER A 98 12.48 -5.89 -6.12
N ASP A 99 11.57 -6.56 -5.41
CA ASP A 99 10.77 -7.65 -5.95
C ASP A 99 9.75 -7.13 -7.00
N ALA A 100 9.11 -6.00 -6.73
CA ALA A 100 8.18 -5.35 -7.68
C ALA A 100 8.89 -4.94 -8.98
N MET A 101 10.12 -4.40 -8.88
CA MET A 101 10.96 -4.08 -10.05
C MET A 101 11.32 -5.34 -10.84
N ARG A 102 11.83 -6.37 -10.17
CA ARG A 102 12.25 -7.63 -10.80
C ARG A 102 11.10 -8.33 -11.54
N LYS A 103 9.89 -8.25 -11.00
CA LYS A 103 8.66 -8.83 -11.59
C LYS A 103 8.02 -7.93 -12.65
N GLY A 104 8.52 -6.71 -12.89
CA GLY A 104 7.96 -5.75 -13.85
C GLY A 104 6.62 -5.14 -13.45
N PHE A 105 6.24 -5.23 -12.18
CA PHE A 105 4.96 -4.69 -11.71
C PHE A 105 4.91 -3.16 -11.72
N LEU A 106 6.06 -2.48 -11.60
CA LEU A 106 6.10 -1.01 -11.69
C LEU A 106 5.75 -0.49 -13.08
N GLU A 107 5.97 -1.31 -14.11
CA GLU A 107 5.68 -0.97 -15.51
C GLU A 107 4.24 -1.30 -15.91
N THR A 108 3.56 -2.15 -15.14
CA THR A 108 2.24 -2.68 -15.49
C THR A 108 1.12 -2.23 -14.56
N ASP A 109 1.46 -1.81 -13.34
CA ASP A 109 0.49 -1.45 -12.30
C ASP A 109 0.81 -0.10 -11.63
N ALA A 110 0.07 0.94 -12.02
CA ALA A 110 0.18 2.28 -11.45
C ALA A 110 -0.10 2.34 -9.94
N TYR A 111 -0.85 1.36 -9.40
CA TYR A 111 -1.19 1.33 -7.98
C TYR A 111 -0.01 0.93 -7.11
N ILE A 112 0.86 0.03 -7.61
CA ILE A 112 2.12 -0.33 -6.91
C ILE A 112 3.04 0.89 -6.83
N GLY A 113 3.21 1.63 -7.92
CA GLY A 113 4.03 2.84 -7.93
C GLY A 113 3.57 3.88 -6.90
N SER A 114 2.27 4.17 -6.86
CA SER A 114 1.71 5.11 -5.87
C SER A 114 1.82 4.59 -4.43
N THR A 115 1.69 3.27 -4.21
CA THR A 115 1.85 2.66 -2.88
C THR A 115 3.30 2.68 -2.41
N LEU A 116 4.28 2.52 -3.32
CA LEU A 116 5.70 2.69 -3.01
C LEU A 116 6.02 4.11 -2.58
N ILE A 117 5.54 5.11 -3.32
CA ILE A 117 5.70 6.51 -2.97
C ILE A 117 5.13 6.77 -1.58
N TYR A 118 3.90 6.29 -1.32
CA TYR A 118 3.28 6.39 -0.01
C TYR A 118 4.12 5.74 1.10
N MET A 119 4.61 4.53 0.88
CA MET A 119 5.46 3.80 1.84
C MET A 119 6.72 4.60 2.19
N TYR A 120 7.46 5.10 1.20
CA TYR A 120 8.66 5.90 1.44
C TYR A 120 8.37 7.21 2.18
N ILE A 121 7.28 7.89 1.84
CA ILE A 121 6.82 9.09 2.57
C ILE A 121 6.56 8.76 4.03
N ARG A 122 5.82 7.68 4.31
CA ARG A 122 5.50 7.23 5.66
C ARG A 122 6.75 6.85 6.48
N CYS A 123 7.77 6.36 5.79
CA CYS A 123 9.08 6.06 6.37
C CYS A 123 9.99 7.31 6.55
N GLY A 124 9.56 8.50 6.11
CA GLY A 124 10.35 9.74 6.16
C GLY A 124 11.40 9.86 5.07
N LEU A 125 11.37 9.01 4.05
CA LEU A 125 12.32 8.98 2.94
C LEU A 125 11.79 9.74 1.71
N LEU A 126 11.57 11.06 1.88
CA LEU A 126 10.93 11.89 0.87
C LEU A 126 11.74 11.96 -0.44
N THR A 127 13.07 12.02 -0.36
CA THR A 127 13.94 12.02 -1.55
C THR A 127 13.79 10.74 -2.37
N THR A 128 13.70 9.59 -1.69
CA THR A 128 13.45 8.30 -2.36
C THR A 128 12.05 8.25 -2.96
N ALA A 129 11.06 8.78 -2.24
CA ALA A 129 9.68 8.87 -2.75
C ALA A 129 9.62 9.70 -4.05
N LEU A 130 10.34 10.83 -4.10
CA LEU A 130 10.45 11.67 -5.31
C LEU A 130 11.14 10.93 -6.45
N TYR A 131 12.23 10.24 -6.17
CA TYR A 131 12.91 9.44 -7.18
C TYR A 131 11.98 8.39 -7.79
N VAL A 132 11.22 7.67 -6.95
CA VAL A 132 10.21 6.71 -7.42
C VAL A 132 9.14 7.42 -8.24
N PHE A 133 8.64 8.58 -7.77
CA PHE A 133 7.64 9.38 -8.50
C PHE A 133 8.12 9.78 -9.90
N GLU A 134 9.38 10.15 -10.07
CA GLU A 134 9.96 10.54 -11.35
C GLU A 134 10.21 9.37 -12.29
N THR A 135 10.39 8.17 -11.75
CA THR A 135 10.78 6.96 -12.51
C THR A 135 9.61 6.07 -12.89
N VAL A 136 8.49 6.10 -12.13
CA VAL A 136 7.32 5.30 -12.48
C VAL A 136 6.66 5.80 -13.78
N PRO A 137 6.31 4.89 -14.73
CA PRO A 137 5.82 5.29 -16.05
C PRO A 137 4.39 5.87 -16.01
N TYR A 138 3.62 5.54 -14.99
CA TYR A 138 2.20 5.93 -14.89
C TYR A 138 1.97 6.86 -13.70
N ILE A 139 1.92 8.16 -13.99
CA ILE A 139 1.56 9.19 -13.01
C ILE A 139 0.14 9.66 -13.29
N ASN A 140 -0.74 9.51 -12.34
CA ASN A 140 -2.12 9.97 -12.40
C ASN A 140 -2.46 10.87 -11.21
N ILE A 141 -3.71 11.33 -11.11
CA ILE A 141 -4.16 12.20 -10.03
C ILE A 141 -3.95 11.58 -8.64
N VAL A 142 -4.08 10.25 -8.51
CA VAL A 142 -3.86 9.56 -7.23
C VAL A 142 -2.40 9.64 -6.81
N THR A 143 -1.47 9.39 -7.75
CA THR A 143 -0.02 9.49 -7.50
C THR A 143 0.37 10.89 -7.07
N TRP A 144 -0.17 11.94 -7.73
CA TRP A 144 0.03 13.32 -7.33
C TRP A 144 -0.51 13.63 -5.94
N ASN A 145 -1.73 13.18 -5.63
CA ASN A 145 -2.34 13.40 -4.32
C ASN A 145 -1.57 12.71 -3.19
N VAL A 146 -0.99 11.54 -3.44
CA VAL A 146 -0.09 10.86 -2.48
C VAL A 146 1.14 11.72 -2.21
N LEU A 147 1.80 12.24 -3.24
CA LEU A 147 2.98 13.09 -3.09
C LEU A 147 2.65 14.40 -2.36
N ILE A 148 1.59 15.09 -2.78
CA ILE A 148 1.12 16.35 -2.20
C ILE A 148 0.77 16.19 -0.70
N THR A 149 0.05 15.11 -0.36
CA THR A 149 -0.26 14.79 1.04
C THR A 149 1.01 14.53 1.83
N GLY A 150 1.96 13.81 1.23
CA GLY A 150 3.25 13.56 1.85
C GLY A 150 4.05 14.83 2.11
N TYR A 151 4.10 15.77 1.17
CA TYR A 151 4.71 17.08 1.37
C TYR A 151 4.03 17.83 2.51
N LEU A 152 2.70 17.87 2.51
CA LEU A 152 1.93 18.58 3.55
C LEU A 152 2.19 18.00 4.95
N GLU A 153 2.18 16.67 5.10
CA GLU A 153 2.41 15.97 6.38
C GLU A 153 3.84 16.22 6.93
N ASN A 154 4.79 16.47 6.05
CA ASN A 154 6.18 16.75 6.41
C ASN A 154 6.50 18.26 6.46
N GLY A 155 5.50 19.14 6.30
CA GLY A 155 5.66 20.59 6.42
C GLY A 155 6.27 21.28 5.21
N TYR A 156 6.41 20.59 4.07
CA TYR A 156 6.91 21.16 2.81
C TYR A 156 5.81 21.89 2.05
N ASN A 157 5.33 22.99 2.65
CA ASN A 157 4.13 23.69 2.17
C ASN A 157 4.34 24.43 0.84
N GLU A 158 5.54 24.93 0.56
CA GLU A 158 5.88 25.56 -0.72
C GLU A 158 5.86 24.54 -1.86
N GLU A 159 6.37 23.32 -1.61
CA GLU A 159 6.34 22.21 -2.55
C GLU A 159 4.92 21.77 -2.88
N VAL A 160 4.02 21.77 -1.89
CA VAL A 160 2.58 21.50 -2.10
C VAL A 160 2.01 22.47 -3.14
N LEU A 161 2.28 23.76 -3.00
CA LEU A 161 1.78 24.77 -3.94
C LEU A 161 2.43 24.63 -5.34
N SER A 162 3.71 24.32 -5.38
CA SER A 162 4.45 24.09 -6.62
C SER A 162 3.90 22.90 -7.41
N CYS A 163 3.43 21.85 -6.73
CA CYS A 163 2.82 20.67 -7.35
C CYS A 163 1.63 21.00 -8.25
N ILE A 164 0.82 22.02 -7.90
CA ILE A 164 -0.32 22.46 -8.74
C ILE A 164 0.15 22.91 -10.13
N GLY A 165 1.25 23.68 -10.16
CA GLY A 165 1.85 24.12 -11.42
C GLY A 165 2.40 22.94 -12.24
N TRP A 166 3.06 22.02 -11.58
CA TRP A 166 3.62 20.81 -12.21
C TRP A 166 2.53 19.88 -12.75
N MET A 167 1.44 19.67 -11.98
CA MET A 167 0.29 18.89 -12.44
C MET A 167 -0.30 19.47 -13.72
N LYS A 168 -0.54 20.79 -13.74
CA LYS A 168 -1.09 21.50 -14.93
C LYS A 168 -0.14 21.38 -16.13
N ALA A 169 1.16 21.52 -15.92
CA ALA A 169 2.17 21.36 -16.99
C ALA A 169 2.18 19.93 -17.58
N LYS A 170 1.79 18.92 -16.78
CA LYS A 170 1.62 17.52 -17.22
C LYS A 170 0.21 17.21 -17.74
N GLY A 171 -0.69 18.20 -17.84
CA GLY A 171 -2.07 18.01 -18.26
C GLY A 171 -2.96 17.29 -17.26
N ILE A 172 -2.54 17.21 -15.99
CA ILE A 172 -3.32 16.62 -14.90
C ILE A 172 -3.97 17.74 -14.10
N TYR A 173 -5.30 17.70 -13.97
CA TYR A 173 -6.04 18.74 -13.29
C TYR A 173 -6.23 18.43 -11.80
N PRO A 174 -5.99 19.42 -10.91
CA PRO A 174 -6.24 19.30 -9.48
C PRO A 174 -7.70 18.89 -9.18
N ASP A 175 -7.87 18.01 -8.19
CA ASP A 175 -9.17 17.62 -7.66
C ASP A 175 -9.42 18.20 -6.25
N SER A 176 -10.49 17.76 -5.59
CA SER A 176 -10.85 18.21 -4.25
C SER A 176 -9.76 17.92 -3.21
N VAL A 177 -9.05 16.79 -3.31
CA VAL A 177 -7.95 16.45 -2.40
C VAL A 177 -6.78 17.41 -2.58
N THR A 178 -6.38 17.64 -3.84
CA THR A 178 -5.33 18.61 -4.18
C THR A 178 -5.64 20.00 -3.61
N PHE A 179 -6.87 20.49 -3.79
CA PHE A 179 -7.27 21.82 -3.30
C PHE A 179 -7.27 21.88 -1.78
N VAL A 180 -7.79 20.86 -1.08
CA VAL A 180 -7.78 20.82 0.39
C VAL A 180 -6.34 20.85 0.93
N CYS A 181 -5.42 20.08 0.34
CA CYS A 181 -4.01 20.10 0.73
C CYS A 181 -3.38 21.49 0.49
N SER A 182 -3.68 22.12 -0.64
CA SER A 182 -3.17 23.45 -0.98
C SER A 182 -3.66 24.53 -0.01
N LEU A 183 -4.94 24.51 0.34
CA LEU A 183 -5.50 25.44 1.33
C LEU A 183 -4.86 25.28 2.72
N LYS A 184 -4.59 24.03 3.13
CA LYS A 184 -3.87 23.76 4.37
C LYS A 184 -2.42 24.28 4.32
N ALA A 185 -1.74 24.10 3.19
CA ALA A 185 -0.39 24.63 2.99
C ALA A 185 -0.35 26.16 3.04
N CYS A 186 -1.26 26.86 2.34
CA CYS A 186 -1.39 28.31 2.40
C CYS A 186 -1.60 28.79 3.83
N ARG A 187 -2.52 28.16 4.56
CA ARG A 187 -2.75 28.50 5.98
C ARG A 187 -1.47 28.35 6.82
N SER A 188 -0.68 27.33 6.59
CA SER A 188 0.57 27.09 7.33
C SER A 188 1.65 28.10 6.98
N LEU A 189 1.66 28.63 5.75
CA LEU A 189 2.57 29.70 5.32
C LEU A 189 2.14 31.09 5.75
N GLY A 190 0.92 31.24 6.26
CA GLY A 190 0.38 32.55 6.69
C GLY A 190 -0.16 33.40 5.54
N ASP A 191 -0.43 32.83 4.38
CA ASP A 191 -0.93 33.49 3.18
C ASP A 191 -2.47 33.62 3.14
N LEU A 192 -3.14 33.46 4.28
CA LEU A 192 -4.58 33.60 4.46
C LEU A 192 -4.93 34.62 5.52
#